data_1a68435df7e22082391d944fc9fe4415
#
_entry.id   1a68435df7e22082391d944fc9fe4415
#
_cell.length_a   1.000
_cell.length_b   1.000
_cell.length_c   1.000
_cell.angle_alpha   90.00
_cell.angle_beta   90.00
_cell.angle_gamma   90.00
#
_symmetry.space_group_name_H-M   'P 1'
#
loop_
_entity.id
_entity.type
_entity.pdbx_description
1 polymer ?
#
loop_
_entity_poly.entity_id
_entity_poly.type
_entity_poly.pdbx_seq_one_letter_code
_entity_poly.pdbx_strand_id
1 'polypeptide(L)'
;MLVDERFGKLLRRFTPTTVFMHIGAANCDFAILAASFVERVYVVDPTCIPDRGTRLPINIRLVASNENGLPIPEGTVDIALTEDPTKLRFIRRCLTPGGVLVSPDRALSNALRDAGYSRINVPWFAPLVEAMR
;
A
#
# COMPACT_ATOMS: atom_id res chain seq x y z
N MET A 1 2.87 -10.90 -16.85
CA MET A 1 2.74 -10.25 -15.53
C MET A 1 1.54 -10.83 -14.80
N LEU A 2 1.77 -11.40 -13.63
CA LEU A 2 0.71 -11.93 -12.78
C LEU A 2 0.33 -10.88 -11.73
N VAL A 3 -0.88 -10.37 -11.82
CA VAL A 3 -1.42 -9.41 -10.86
C VAL A 3 -2.50 -10.10 -10.06
N ASP A 4 -2.46 -9.93 -8.74
CA ASP A 4 -3.48 -10.48 -7.84
C ASP A 4 -4.84 -9.85 -8.17
N GLU A 5 -5.82 -10.66 -8.52
CA GLU A 5 -7.16 -10.20 -8.89
C GLU A 5 -7.86 -9.45 -7.75
N ARG A 6 -7.49 -9.74 -6.50
CA ARG A 6 -8.02 -9.00 -5.34
C ARG A 6 -7.74 -7.51 -5.40
N PHE A 7 -6.65 -7.11 -6.06
CA PHE A 7 -6.21 -5.72 -6.15
C PHE A 7 -6.81 -4.96 -7.34
N GLY A 8 -7.49 -5.67 -8.26
CA GLY A 8 -8.02 -5.05 -9.47
C GLY A 8 -8.98 -3.90 -9.20
N LYS A 9 -9.83 -4.01 -8.18
CA LYS A 9 -10.77 -2.95 -7.79
C LYS A 9 -10.07 -1.71 -7.27
N LEU A 10 -8.86 -1.84 -6.74
CA LEU A 10 -8.11 -0.72 -6.22
C LEU A 10 -7.73 0.28 -7.31
N LEU A 11 -7.51 -0.20 -8.54
CA LEU A 11 -7.18 0.64 -9.68
C LEU A 11 -8.24 1.72 -9.95
N ARG A 12 -9.51 1.46 -9.63
CA ARG A 12 -10.61 2.41 -9.81
C ARG A 12 -10.53 3.62 -8.87
N ARG A 13 -9.78 3.49 -7.79
CA ARG A 13 -9.60 4.54 -6.78
C ARG A 13 -8.41 5.44 -7.10
N PHE A 14 -7.57 5.04 -8.04
CA PHE A 14 -6.39 5.80 -8.41
C PHE A 14 -6.73 6.97 -9.30
N THR A 15 -6.04 8.08 -9.05
CA THR A 15 -6.09 9.29 -9.88
C THR A 15 -4.67 9.70 -10.23
N PRO A 16 -4.47 10.59 -11.23
CA PRO A 16 -3.12 11.07 -11.58
C PRO A 16 -2.39 11.80 -10.45
N THR A 17 -3.08 12.18 -9.38
CA THR A 17 -2.46 12.85 -8.22
C THR A 17 -2.32 11.94 -7.01
N THR A 18 -2.78 10.70 -7.10
CA THR A 18 -2.68 9.73 -6.00
C THR A 18 -1.23 9.35 -5.73
N VAL A 19 -0.83 9.33 -4.47
CA VAL A 19 0.40 8.70 -4.01
C VAL A 19 0.02 7.35 -3.39
N PHE A 20 0.54 6.29 -3.97
CA PHE A 20 0.24 4.91 -3.57
C PHE A 20 1.44 4.25 -2.92
N MET A 21 1.20 3.44 -1.89
CA MET A 21 2.23 2.67 -1.20
C MET A 21 1.81 1.21 -1.10
N HIS A 22 2.71 0.30 -1.48
CA HIS A 22 2.50 -1.15 -1.37
C HIS A 22 3.57 -1.75 -0.47
N ILE A 23 3.16 -2.40 0.61
CA ILE A 23 4.06 -2.92 1.65
C ILE A 23 3.92 -4.44 1.73
N GLY A 24 5.06 -5.13 1.77
CA GLY A 24 5.09 -6.59 1.90
C GLY A 24 4.71 -7.33 0.63
N ALA A 25 4.84 -6.69 -0.52
CA ALA A 25 4.53 -7.31 -1.80
C ALA A 25 5.45 -8.49 -2.11
N ALA A 26 4.90 -9.55 -2.71
CA ALA A 26 5.72 -10.67 -3.19
C ALA A 26 6.66 -10.25 -4.32
N ASN A 27 6.22 -9.30 -5.16
CA ASN A 27 7.00 -8.76 -6.27
C ASN A 27 6.49 -7.35 -6.60
N CYS A 28 7.02 -6.73 -7.65
CA CYS A 28 6.65 -5.38 -8.05
C CYS A 28 5.57 -5.31 -9.14
N ASP A 29 4.94 -6.41 -9.51
CA ASP A 29 4.03 -6.45 -10.67
C ASP A 29 2.85 -5.51 -10.51
N PHE A 30 2.17 -5.53 -9.36
CA PHE A 30 1.04 -4.62 -9.14
C PHE A 30 1.49 -3.16 -9.10
N ALA A 31 2.64 -2.88 -8.48
CA ALA A 31 3.18 -1.51 -8.43
C ALA A 31 3.49 -0.97 -9.83
N ILE A 32 4.03 -1.80 -10.71
CA ILE A 32 4.31 -1.42 -12.10
C ILE A 32 3.00 -1.09 -12.84
N LEU A 33 1.96 -1.89 -12.65
CA LEU A 33 0.65 -1.61 -13.22
C LEU A 33 0.07 -0.30 -12.65
N ALA A 34 0.10 -0.15 -11.33
CA ALA A 34 -0.44 1.03 -10.64
C ALA A 34 0.26 2.32 -11.07
N ALA A 35 1.55 2.27 -11.37
CA ALA A 35 2.34 3.43 -11.75
C ALA A 35 1.78 4.19 -12.97
N SER A 36 1.05 3.50 -13.85
CA SER A 36 0.41 4.12 -15.01
C SER A 36 -0.79 4.99 -14.65
N PHE A 37 -1.32 4.89 -13.42
CA PHE A 37 -2.56 5.53 -13.00
C PHE A 37 -2.38 6.55 -11.87
N VAL A 38 -1.19 6.64 -11.29
CA VAL A 38 -0.94 7.45 -10.09
C VAL A 38 0.26 8.38 -10.30
N GLU A 39 0.42 9.34 -9.39
CA GLU A 39 1.55 10.26 -9.41
C GLU A 39 2.85 9.57 -8.99
N ARG A 40 2.79 8.75 -7.94
CA ARG A 40 3.95 8.08 -7.35
C ARG A 40 3.55 6.76 -6.69
N VAL A 41 4.46 5.78 -6.77
CA VAL A 41 4.32 4.51 -6.06
C VAL A 41 5.56 4.31 -5.18
N TYR A 42 5.31 4.03 -3.89
CA TYR A 42 6.34 3.51 -2.99
C TYR A 42 6.13 2.01 -2.83
N VAL A 43 7.16 1.22 -3.12
CA VAL A 43 7.16 -0.23 -2.86
C VAL A 43 8.08 -0.47 -1.68
N VAL A 44 7.50 -0.91 -0.58
CA VAL A 44 8.22 -1.09 0.70
C VAL A 44 8.49 -2.57 0.93
N ASP A 45 9.75 -2.91 1.11
CA ASP A 45 10.23 -4.26 1.42
C ASP A 45 9.63 -5.36 0.53
N PRO A 46 9.69 -5.27 -0.81
CA PRO A 46 9.20 -6.35 -1.64
C PRO A 46 10.05 -7.61 -1.43
N THR A 47 9.40 -8.77 -1.41
CA THR A 47 10.11 -10.05 -1.23
C THR A 47 11.02 -10.35 -2.41
N CYS A 48 10.56 -10.01 -3.61
CA CYS A 48 11.33 -10.20 -4.84
C CYS A 48 11.59 -8.84 -5.50
N ILE A 49 12.88 -8.52 -5.69
CA ILE A 49 13.30 -7.28 -6.33
C ILE A 49 13.49 -7.56 -7.83
N PRO A 50 13.09 -6.64 -8.73
CA PRO A 50 13.30 -6.80 -10.16
C PRO A 50 14.80 -6.96 -10.51
N ASP A 51 15.09 -7.71 -11.57
CA ASP A 51 16.45 -7.88 -12.07
C ASP A 51 17.07 -6.53 -12.43
N ARG A 52 18.42 -6.46 -12.34
CA ARG A 52 19.19 -5.24 -12.62
C ARG A 52 18.88 -4.58 -13.97
N GLY A 53 18.55 -5.37 -14.99
CA GLY A 53 18.22 -4.86 -16.31
C GLY A 53 16.79 -4.39 -16.47
N THR A 54 15.92 -4.61 -15.46
CA THR A 54 14.52 -4.23 -15.54
C THR A 54 14.37 -2.73 -15.36
N ARG A 55 13.75 -2.08 -16.35
CA ARG A 55 13.37 -0.68 -16.22
C ARG A 55 12.06 -0.55 -15.45
N LEU A 56 12.13 0.03 -14.27
CA LEU A 56 10.95 0.43 -13.52
C LEU A 56 10.43 1.76 -14.06
N PRO A 57 9.10 1.98 -14.03
CA PRO A 57 8.54 3.31 -14.26
C PRO A 57 9.23 4.37 -13.41
N ILE A 58 9.40 5.56 -13.96
CA ILE A 58 10.14 6.66 -13.31
C ILE A 58 9.51 7.10 -11.98
N ASN A 59 8.21 6.89 -11.79
CA ASN A 59 7.48 7.28 -10.59
C ASN A 59 7.44 6.21 -9.51
N ILE A 60 8.13 5.09 -9.68
CA ILE A 60 8.29 4.07 -8.64
C ILE A 60 9.54 4.34 -7.80
N ARG A 61 9.40 4.19 -6.48
CA ARG A 61 10.50 4.20 -5.52
C ARG A 61 10.49 2.92 -4.70
N LEU A 62 11.60 2.18 -4.74
CA LEU A 62 11.80 1.04 -3.86
C LEU A 62 12.32 1.56 -2.52
N VAL A 63 11.69 1.13 -1.42
CA VAL A 63 11.98 1.63 -0.07
C VAL A 63 12.22 0.46 0.86
N ALA A 64 13.27 0.55 1.68
CA ALA A 64 13.51 -0.40 2.77
C ALA A 64 13.07 0.24 4.09
N SER A 65 12.24 -0.47 4.86
CA SER A 65 11.92 -0.05 6.23
C SER A 65 13.11 -0.26 7.15
N ASN A 66 13.12 0.45 8.28
CA ASN A 66 14.15 0.31 9.31
C ASN A 66 13.49 0.27 10.69
N GLU A 67 14.29 0.18 11.75
CA GLU A 67 13.82 0.13 13.14
C GLU A 67 12.98 1.35 13.53
N ASN A 68 13.25 2.49 12.92
CA ASN A 68 12.58 3.76 13.20
C ASN A 68 11.31 3.95 12.35
N GLY A 69 10.99 3.00 11.46
CA GLY A 69 9.78 3.01 10.66
C GLY A 69 10.04 3.06 9.16
N LEU A 70 9.24 3.84 8.45
CA LEU A 70 9.28 3.99 7.01
C LEU A 70 9.92 5.33 6.65
N PRO A 71 10.99 5.34 5.81
CA PRO A 71 11.63 6.59 5.36
C PRO A 71 10.81 7.26 4.24
N ILE A 72 9.56 7.55 4.54
CA ILE A 72 8.58 8.19 3.64
C ILE A 72 8.03 9.39 4.39
N PRO A 73 7.91 10.57 3.76
CA PRO A 73 7.40 11.76 4.44
C PRO A 73 6.01 11.56 5.03
N GLU A 74 5.78 12.10 6.22
CA GLU A 74 4.48 12.05 6.88
C GLU A 74 3.40 12.74 6.04
N GLY A 75 2.19 12.17 6.04
CA GLY A 75 1.04 12.79 5.42
C GLY A 75 1.10 12.94 3.92
N THR A 76 1.81 12.06 3.21
CA THR A 76 1.99 12.15 1.76
C THR A 76 1.32 11.05 0.96
N VAL A 77 0.93 9.95 1.60
CA VAL A 77 0.36 8.78 0.93
C VAL A 77 -1.16 8.81 1.02
N ASP A 78 -1.82 8.67 -0.12
CA ASP A 78 -3.29 8.67 -0.19
C ASP A 78 -3.89 7.29 0.02
N ILE A 79 -3.26 6.25 -0.54
CA ILE A 79 -3.72 4.88 -0.44
C ILE A 79 -2.52 3.99 -0.14
N ALA A 80 -2.64 3.16 0.89
CA ALA A 80 -1.64 2.15 1.24
C ALA A 80 -2.27 0.75 1.16
N LEU A 81 -1.59 -0.16 0.46
CA LEU A 81 -1.93 -1.58 0.43
C LEU A 81 -0.87 -2.33 1.23
N THR A 82 -1.29 -2.99 2.30
CA THR A 82 -0.36 -3.74 3.16
C THR A 82 -0.73 -5.21 3.23
N GLU A 83 0.29 -6.04 3.10
CA GLU A 83 0.23 -7.48 3.37
C GLU A 83 1.03 -7.81 4.65
N ASP A 84 1.60 -6.77 5.30
CA ASP A 84 2.40 -6.91 6.51
C ASP A 84 1.73 -6.15 7.67
N PRO A 85 1.13 -6.85 8.65
CA PRO A 85 0.43 -6.20 9.76
C PRO A 85 1.35 -5.54 10.77
N THR A 86 2.65 -5.77 10.73
CA THR A 86 3.60 -5.25 11.72
C THR A 86 3.90 -3.77 11.55
N LYS A 87 3.55 -3.18 10.40
CA LYS A 87 3.90 -1.80 10.04
C LYS A 87 2.74 -0.81 10.19
N LEU A 88 1.58 -1.23 10.72
CA LEU A 88 0.35 -0.43 10.68
C LEU A 88 0.49 0.99 11.23
N ARG A 89 1.20 1.18 12.34
CA ARG A 89 1.39 2.51 12.95
C ARG A 89 2.26 3.43 12.09
N PHE A 90 3.31 2.87 11.49
CA PHE A 90 4.20 3.63 10.61
C PHE A 90 3.51 4.03 9.32
N ILE A 91 2.68 3.12 8.76
CA ILE A 91 1.87 3.41 7.59
C ILE A 91 0.91 4.56 7.88
N ARG A 92 0.26 4.55 9.05
CA ARG A 92 -0.68 5.59 9.44
C ARG A 92 -0.05 6.99 9.42
N ARG A 93 1.19 7.11 9.85
CA ARG A 93 1.93 8.38 9.80
C ARG A 93 2.14 8.87 8.36
N CYS A 94 2.36 7.96 7.44
CA CYS A 94 2.57 8.30 6.03
C CYS A 94 1.28 8.73 5.33
N LEU A 95 0.11 8.29 5.82
CA LEU A 95 -1.17 8.59 5.20
C LEU A 95 -1.56 10.05 5.37
N THR A 96 -2.15 10.62 4.32
CA THR A 96 -2.81 11.93 4.40
C THR A 96 -3.99 11.87 5.37
N PRO A 97 -4.47 13.01 5.93
CA PRO A 97 -5.77 13.03 6.59
C PRO A 97 -6.85 12.54 5.63
N GLY A 98 -7.62 11.54 6.04
CA GLY A 98 -8.59 10.88 5.15
C GLY A 98 -7.96 9.85 4.22
N GLY A 99 -6.65 9.63 4.28
CA GLY A 99 -5.99 8.56 3.55
C GLY A 99 -6.47 7.18 4.00
N VAL A 100 -6.38 6.21 3.10
CA VAL A 100 -6.99 4.88 3.29
C VAL A 100 -5.92 3.80 3.24
N LEU A 101 -6.01 2.87 4.20
CA LEU A 101 -5.27 1.63 4.19
C LEU A 101 -6.19 0.51 3.71
N VAL A 102 -5.70 -0.34 2.82
CA VAL A 102 -6.38 -1.56 2.38
C VAL A 102 -5.48 -2.76 2.61
N SER A 103 -6.09 -3.92 2.90
CA SER A 103 -5.35 -5.16 3.12
C SER A 103 -6.17 -6.37 2.71
N PRO A 104 -5.53 -7.41 2.15
CA PRO A 104 -6.19 -8.68 1.92
C PRO A 104 -6.37 -9.51 3.19
N ASP A 105 -5.72 -9.16 4.30
CA ASP A 105 -5.86 -9.86 5.58
C ASP A 105 -7.12 -9.39 6.32
N ARG A 106 -8.14 -10.24 6.30
CA ARG A 106 -9.46 -9.95 6.89
C ARG A 106 -9.45 -10.01 8.42
N ALA A 107 -8.39 -10.50 9.05
CA ALA A 107 -8.27 -10.61 10.50
C ALA A 107 -7.64 -9.38 11.16
N LEU A 108 -7.39 -8.31 10.41
CA LEU A 108 -6.68 -7.12 10.89
C LEU A 108 -7.51 -6.14 11.73
N SER A 109 -8.83 -6.31 11.87
CA SER A 109 -9.69 -5.30 12.49
C SER A 109 -9.18 -4.79 13.84
N ASN A 110 -8.81 -5.70 14.74
CA ASN A 110 -8.33 -5.32 16.06
C ASN A 110 -6.97 -4.61 16.00
N ALA A 111 -6.05 -5.12 15.17
CA ALA A 111 -4.75 -4.50 14.98
C ALA A 111 -4.86 -3.09 14.41
N LEU A 112 -5.79 -2.87 13.47
CA LEU A 112 -6.07 -1.56 12.91
C LEU A 112 -6.60 -0.58 13.95
N ARG A 113 -7.54 -1.02 14.79
CA ARG A 113 -8.04 -0.19 15.91
C ARG A 113 -6.93 0.19 16.85
N ASP A 114 -6.12 -0.78 17.26
CA ASP A 114 -5.00 -0.56 18.18
C ASP A 114 -3.96 0.40 17.61
N ALA A 115 -3.82 0.40 16.29
CA ALA A 115 -2.91 1.32 15.59
C ALA A 115 -3.50 2.72 15.36
N GLY A 116 -4.77 2.95 15.72
CA GLY A 116 -5.40 4.27 15.64
C GLY A 116 -6.23 4.53 14.40
N TYR A 117 -6.50 3.52 13.59
CA TYR A 117 -7.36 3.66 12.40
C TYR A 117 -8.82 3.74 12.77
N SER A 118 -9.60 4.42 11.94
CA SER A 118 -11.06 4.55 12.08
C SER A 118 -11.77 4.00 10.84
N ARG A 119 -13.10 3.95 10.90
CA ARG A 119 -13.97 3.52 9.78
C ARG A 119 -13.51 2.20 9.16
N ILE A 120 -13.19 1.23 10.02
CA ILE A 120 -12.72 -0.09 9.60
C ILE A 120 -13.88 -0.85 9.00
N ASN A 121 -13.73 -1.26 7.75
CA ASN A 121 -14.73 -2.00 6.99
C ASN A 121 -14.16 -3.34 6.52
N VAL A 122 -14.83 -4.43 6.94
CA VAL A 122 -14.49 -5.80 6.53
C VAL A 122 -15.68 -6.37 5.76
N PRO A 123 -15.83 -6.02 4.47
CA PRO A 123 -16.96 -6.46 3.69
C PRO A 123 -16.89 -7.97 3.45
N TRP A 124 -18.00 -8.67 3.68
CA TRP A 124 -18.04 -10.12 3.52
C TRP A 124 -17.93 -10.56 2.05
N PHE A 125 -18.26 -9.66 1.12
CA PHE A 125 -18.29 -9.94 -0.32
C PHE A 125 -17.07 -9.39 -1.08
N ALA A 126 -16.20 -8.63 -0.43
CA ALA A 126 -15.03 -8.03 -1.06
C ALA A 126 -13.74 -8.58 -0.43
N PRO A 127 -12.67 -8.75 -1.22
CA PRO A 127 -11.45 -9.39 -0.72
C PRO A 127 -10.58 -8.50 0.16
N LEU A 128 -10.82 -7.18 0.17
CA LEU A 128 -9.96 -6.23 0.88
C LEU A 128 -10.68 -5.62 2.08
N VAL A 129 -9.97 -5.53 3.19
CA VAL A 129 -10.36 -4.73 4.36
C VAL A 129 -9.91 -3.29 4.12
N GLU A 130 -10.74 -2.32 4.50
CA GLU A 130 -10.43 -0.90 4.40
C GLU A 130 -10.45 -0.24 5.77
N ALA A 131 -9.55 0.71 5.98
CA ALA A 131 -9.54 1.55 7.16
C ALA A 131 -9.03 2.94 6.80
N MET A 132 -9.52 3.96 7.54
CA MET A 132 -9.13 5.36 7.34
C MET A 132 -8.16 5.78 8.43
N ARG A 133 -7.20 6.61 8.07
CA ARG A 133 -6.28 7.23 9.02
C ARG A 133 -6.96 7.91 10.20
#